data_379e0dbaaf5514f8c8151e19c603172a
#
_entry.id   379e0dbaaf5514f8c8151e19c603172a
#
_cell.length_a   1.000
_cell.length_b   1.000
_cell.length_c   1.000
_cell.angle_alpha   90.00
_cell.angle_beta   90.00
_cell.angle_gamma   90.00
#
_symmetry.space_group_name_H-M   'P 1'
#
loop_
_entity.id
_entity.type
_entity.pdbx_description
1 polymer ?
#
loop_
_entity_poly.entity_id
_entity_poly.type
_entity_poly.pdbx_seq_one_letter_code
_entity_poly.pdbx_strand_id
1 'polypeptide(L)'
;MLGLSKEITSKVEKQSARFLKILKKSLKLKDEEVLIISDYGKKDNNLASMLAYGYYHAAKSKGLNVSLLFQDVKKGFMHADPHITQAISNLGQNNVVILALSNKLGRFGMQKSFRTYCNDNKLKFLSATGLADVNPSHFDLFLEAMNLNYSRMKKMGMSIKKKWDKANEIRVKTDAGTDITFNVSDMKAIANIGEYH
;
A
#
# COMPACT_ATOMS: atom_id res chain seq x y z
N MET A 1 -9.41 -21.18 -0.72
CA MET A 1 -9.19 -20.77 0.69
C MET A 1 -7.85 -20.06 0.80
N LEU A 2 -7.73 -19.04 1.66
CA LEU A 2 -6.58 -18.14 1.80
C LEU A 2 -5.30 -18.78 2.38
N GLY A 3 -5.25 -20.09 2.60
CA GLY A 3 -4.16 -20.76 3.31
C GLY A 3 -3.98 -20.33 4.77
N LEU A 4 -4.88 -19.49 5.31
CA LEU A 4 -4.84 -19.03 6.69
C LEU A 4 -5.61 -19.98 7.61
N SER A 5 -5.04 -20.30 8.79
CA SER A 5 -5.75 -21.05 9.81
C SER A 5 -6.89 -20.24 10.42
N LYS A 6 -7.85 -20.92 11.09
CA LYS A 6 -8.94 -20.25 11.81
C LYS A 6 -8.43 -19.29 12.90
N GLU A 7 -7.35 -19.64 13.55
CA GLU A 7 -6.71 -18.82 14.57
C GLU A 7 -6.18 -17.50 13.96
N ILE A 8 -5.48 -17.59 12.83
CA ILE A 8 -4.94 -16.42 12.14
C ILE A 8 -6.08 -15.54 11.62
N THR A 9 -7.12 -16.10 11.00
CA THR A 9 -8.27 -15.31 10.52
C THR A 9 -8.96 -14.60 11.68
N SER A 10 -9.21 -15.27 12.81
CA SER A 10 -9.77 -14.64 14.01
C SER A 10 -8.89 -13.51 14.55
N LYS A 11 -7.56 -13.70 14.57
CA LYS A 11 -6.61 -12.65 14.96
C LYS A 11 -6.73 -11.43 14.03
N VAL A 12 -6.79 -11.63 12.73
CA VAL A 12 -6.89 -10.55 11.75
C VAL A 12 -8.23 -9.83 11.84
N GLU A 13 -9.34 -10.55 12.00
CA GLU A 13 -10.69 -9.98 12.14
C GLU A 13 -10.82 -9.04 13.34
N LYS A 14 -10.18 -9.35 14.45
CA LYS A 14 -10.11 -8.47 15.64
C LYS A 14 -9.47 -7.12 15.33
N GLN A 15 -8.69 -7.00 14.25
CA GLN A 15 -8.04 -5.76 13.82
C GLN A 15 -8.86 -4.96 12.78
N SER A 16 -10.09 -5.39 12.46
CA SER A 16 -10.94 -4.73 11.43
C SER A 16 -11.04 -3.22 11.57
N ALA A 17 -11.14 -2.71 12.80
CA ALA A 17 -11.23 -1.26 13.05
C ALA A 17 -9.98 -0.50 12.57
N ARG A 18 -8.79 -1.11 12.69
CA ARG A 18 -7.52 -0.53 12.20
C ARG A 18 -7.48 -0.49 10.68
N PHE A 19 -7.86 -1.59 10.02
CA PHE A 19 -7.96 -1.63 8.56
C PHE A 19 -8.97 -0.61 8.03
N LEU A 20 -10.14 -0.51 8.63
CA LEU A 20 -11.14 0.49 8.27
C LEU A 20 -10.64 1.93 8.41
N LYS A 21 -9.86 2.21 9.47
CA LYS A 21 -9.26 3.53 9.64
C LYS A 21 -8.29 3.86 8.49
N ILE A 22 -7.46 2.89 8.08
CA ILE A 22 -6.54 3.07 6.94
C ILE A 22 -7.35 3.35 5.67
N LEU A 23 -8.33 2.50 5.33
CA LEU A 23 -9.18 2.66 4.16
C LEU A 23 -9.84 4.05 4.13
N LYS A 24 -10.42 4.50 5.23
CA LYS A 24 -11.10 5.79 5.33
C LYS A 24 -10.15 6.98 5.29
N LYS A 25 -8.98 6.89 5.93
CA LYS A 25 -8.08 8.05 6.07
C LYS A 25 -7.10 8.17 4.90
N SER A 26 -6.51 7.05 4.44
CA SER A 26 -5.54 7.08 3.36
C SER A 26 -6.17 7.12 1.97
N LEU A 27 -7.27 6.37 1.77
CA LEU A 27 -7.94 6.25 0.47
C LEU A 27 -9.22 7.10 0.36
N LYS A 28 -9.67 7.71 1.47
CA LYS A 28 -10.96 8.44 1.54
C LYS A 28 -12.10 7.62 0.93
N LEU A 29 -12.11 6.34 1.28
CA LEU A 29 -13.06 5.38 0.74
C LEU A 29 -14.49 5.76 1.12
N LYS A 30 -15.40 5.70 0.15
CA LYS A 30 -16.85 5.93 0.30
C LYS A 30 -17.60 4.67 -0.14
N ASP A 31 -17.91 4.58 -1.40
CA ASP A 31 -18.71 3.54 -2.08
C ASP A 31 -18.01 2.94 -3.30
N GLU A 32 -16.69 3.21 -3.43
CA GLU A 32 -15.89 2.69 -4.53
C GLU A 32 -15.78 1.15 -4.47
N GLU A 33 -15.65 0.53 -5.63
CA GLU A 33 -15.24 -0.86 -5.74
C GLU A 33 -13.79 -1.03 -5.31
N VAL A 34 -13.51 -2.06 -4.52
CA VAL A 34 -12.19 -2.35 -3.96
C VAL A 34 -11.68 -3.67 -4.52
N LEU A 35 -10.63 -3.62 -5.31
CA LEU A 35 -9.90 -4.79 -5.78
C LEU A 35 -8.65 -5.00 -4.92
N ILE A 36 -8.60 -6.11 -4.20
CA ILE A 36 -7.47 -6.49 -3.38
C ILE A 36 -6.73 -7.63 -4.08
N ILE A 37 -5.42 -7.48 -4.22
CA ILE A 37 -4.56 -8.47 -4.87
C ILE A 37 -3.51 -8.92 -3.87
N SER A 38 -3.39 -10.22 -3.71
CA SER A 38 -2.39 -10.88 -2.89
C SER A 38 -1.67 -11.98 -3.67
N ASP A 39 -0.73 -12.64 -3.03
CA ASP A 39 -0.12 -13.86 -3.52
C ASP A 39 -0.15 -14.94 -2.44
N TYR A 40 0.15 -16.18 -2.86
CA TYR A 40 0.11 -17.33 -1.95
C TYR A 40 1.26 -17.35 -0.93
N GLY A 41 2.22 -16.42 -1.05
CA GLY A 41 3.33 -16.31 -0.12
C GLY A 41 4.31 -17.50 -0.19
N LYS A 42 5.09 -17.62 0.89
CA LYS A 42 5.90 -18.81 1.19
C LYS A 42 5.21 -19.62 2.27
N LYS A 43 5.52 -20.93 2.35
CA LYS A 43 4.89 -21.86 3.31
C LYS A 43 4.87 -21.34 4.76
N ASP A 44 5.93 -20.64 5.18
CA ASP A 44 6.10 -20.16 6.55
C ASP A 44 5.93 -18.63 6.68
N ASN A 45 5.50 -17.96 5.62
CA ASN A 45 5.25 -16.51 5.64
C ASN A 45 3.94 -16.16 4.92
N ASN A 46 2.92 -15.89 5.70
CA ASN A 46 1.57 -15.58 5.27
C ASN A 46 1.18 -14.11 5.53
N LEU A 47 2.14 -13.22 5.80
CA LEU A 47 1.87 -11.82 6.13
C LEU A 47 1.10 -11.09 5.01
N ALA A 48 1.43 -11.36 3.74
CA ALA A 48 0.71 -10.81 2.59
C ALA A 48 -0.77 -11.21 2.62
N SER A 49 -1.06 -12.51 2.79
CA SER A 49 -2.42 -13.02 2.89
C SER A 49 -3.17 -12.49 4.13
N MET A 50 -2.49 -12.30 5.27
CA MET A 50 -3.09 -11.71 6.48
C MET A 50 -3.53 -10.27 6.24
N LEU A 51 -2.67 -9.45 5.62
CA LEU A 51 -3.00 -8.06 5.30
C LEU A 51 -4.13 -7.97 4.26
N ALA A 52 -4.06 -8.77 3.19
CA ALA A 52 -5.10 -8.83 2.17
C ALA A 52 -6.46 -9.23 2.76
N TYR A 53 -6.47 -10.26 3.60
CA TYR A 53 -7.68 -10.69 4.30
C TYR A 53 -8.22 -9.62 5.24
N GLY A 54 -7.35 -8.94 5.96
CA GLY A 54 -7.75 -7.85 6.86
C GLY A 54 -8.46 -6.70 6.13
N TYR A 55 -7.92 -6.26 4.99
CA TYR A 55 -8.60 -5.28 4.15
C TYR A 55 -9.92 -5.80 3.58
N TYR A 56 -9.94 -7.04 3.08
CA TYR A 56 -11.14 -7.66 2.56
C TYR A 56 -12.25 -7.76 3.61
N HIS A 57 -11.94 -8.32 4.78
CA HIS A 57 -12.90 -8.47 5.87
C HIS A 57 -13.43 -7.11 6.35
N ALA A 58 -12.54 -6.13 6.52
CA ALA A 58 -12.91 -4.79 6.93
C ALA A 58 -13.82 -4.09 5.91
N ALA A 59 -13.49 -4.16 4.62
CA ALA A 59 -14.31 -3.58 3.55
C ALA A 59 -15.69 -4.27 3.49
N LYS A 60 -15.71 -5.60 3.48
CA LYS A 60 -16.93 -6.40 3.41
C LYS A 60 -17.86 -6.17 4.60
N SER A 61 -17.32 -6.03 5.83
CA SER A 61 -18.10 -5.72 7.03
C SER A 61 -18.81 -4.37 6.97
N LYS A 62 -18.45 -3.51 6.03
CA LYS A 62 -19.08 -2.20 5.75
C LYS A 62 -19.98 -2.22 4.51
N GLY A 63 -20.23 -3.39 3.93
CA GLY A 63 -21.09 -3.53 2.76
C GLY A 63 -20.45 -3.00 1.47
N LEU A 64 -19.14 -2.78 1.44
CA LEU A 64 -18.46 -2.31 0.23
C LEU A 64 -18.39 -3.44 -0.81
N ASN A 65 -18.43 -3.05 -2.09
CA ASN A 65 -18.14 -3.96 -3.20
C ASN A 65 -16.64 -4.26 -3.18
N VAL A 66 -16.26 -5.47 -2.74
CA VAL A 66 -14.85 -5.87 -2.58
C VAL A 66 -14.59 -7.23 -3.18
N SER A 67 -13.54 -7.30 -3.99
CA SER A 67 -12.98 -8.52 -4.56
C SER A 67 -11.57 -8.78 -4.02
N LEU A 68 -11.26 -10.04 -3.76
CA LEU A 68 -9.94 -10.48 -3.33
C LEU A 68 -9.43 -11.57 -4.27
N LEU A 69 -8.33 -11.27 -4.96
CA LEU A 69 -7.70 -12.17 -5.93
C LEU A 69 -6.30 -12.55 -5.49
N PHE A 70 -5.88 -13.74 -5.91
CA PHE A 70 -4.55 -14.28 -5.62
C PHE A 70 -3.82 -14.63 -6.90
N GLN A 71 -2.52 -14.47 -6.88
CA GLN A 71 -1.61 -14.89 -7.92
C GLN A 71 -0.43 -15.68 -7.35
N ASP A 72 0.35 -16.32 -8.21
CA ASP A 72 1.63 -16.87 -7.82
C ASP A 72 2.63 -15.77 -7.47
N VAL A 73 3.56 -16.06 -6.56
CA VAL A 73 4.63 -15.14 -6.17
C VAL A 73 5.49 -14.77 -7.37
N LYS A 74 5.62 -13.49 -7.67
CA LYS A 74 6.39 -12.99 -8.82
C LYS A 74 7.80 -12.59 -8.43
N LYS A 75 8.77 -12.98 -9.26
CA LYS A 75 10.20 -12.66 -9.09
C LYS A 75 10.79 -12.14 -10.42
N GLY A 76 11.92 -11.44 -10.32
CA GLY A 76 12.64 -10.97 -11.51
C GLY A 76 11.73 -10.24 -12.49
N PHE A 77 11.64 -10.72 -13.73
CA PHE A 77 10.87 -10.11 -14.80
C PHE A 77 9.52 -10.82 -15.08
N MET A 78 9.04 -11.66 -14.17
CA MET A 78 7.75 -12.33 -14.33
C MET A 78 6.61 -11.33 -14.51
N HIS A 79 5.63 -11.70 -15.34
CA HIS A 79 4.41 -10.94 -15.52
C HIS A 79 3.39 -11.24 -14.40
N ALA A 80 2.51 -10.29 -14.12
CA ALA A 80 1.30 -10.54 -13.33
C ALA A 80 0.46 -11.61 -14.05
N ASP A 81 -0.31 -12.39 -13.28
CA ASP A 81 -1.14 -13.43 -13.87
C ASP A 81 -2.25 -12.82 -14.74
N PRO A 82 -2.67 -13.50 -15.83
CA PRO A 82 -3.64 -12.96 -16.78
C PRO A 82 -4.94 -12.51 -16.11
N HIS A 83 -5.48 -13.29 -15.17
CA HIS A 83 -6.72 -12.95 -14.47
C HIS A 83 -6.57 -11.70 -13.59
N ILE A 84 -5.39 -11.46 -13.01
CA ILE A 84 -5.06 -10.24 -12.25
C ILE A 84 -5.01 -9.04 -13.19
N THR A 85 -4.30 -9.19 -14.31
CA THR A 85 -4.21 -8.13 -15.33
C THR A 85 -5.60 -7.75 -15.84
N GLN A 86 -6.43 -8.74 -16.15
CA GLN A 86 -7.81 -8.54 -16.61
C GLN A 86 -8.68 -7.85 -15.56
N ALA A 87 -8.61 -8.29 -14.29
CA ALA A 87 -9.39 -7.68 -13.21
C ALA A 87 -9.02 -6.19 -13.01
N ILE A 88 -7.73 -5.86 -13.04
CA ILE A 88 -7.28 -4.47 -12.93
C ILE A 88 -7.74 -3.65 -14.16
N SER A 89 -7.65 -4.20 -15.37
CA SER A 89 -8.06 -3.50 -16.60
C SER A 89 -9.57 -3.26 -16.67
N ASN A 90 -10.36 -4.13 -16.06
CA ASN A 90 -11.81 -4.00 -16.00
C ASN A 90 -12.30 -3.10 -14.85
N LEU A 91 -11.40 -2.72 -13.94
CA LEU A 91 -11.75 -1.86 -12.83
C LEU A 91 -11.98 -0.43 -13.33
N GLY A 92 -13.18 0.09 -13.15
CA GLY A 92 -13.54 1.44 -13.58
C GLY A 92 -12.76 2.55 -12.86
N GLN A 93 -12.72 3.74 -13.43
CA GLN A 93 -12.07 4.92 -12.83
C GLN A 93 -12.63 5.22 -11.44
N ASN A 94 -11.81 5.87 -10.61
CA ASN A 94 -12.08 6.25 -9.23
C ASN A 94 -12.21 5.09 -8.23
N ASN A 95 -12.12 3.85 -8.69
CA ASN A 95 -12.09 2.67 -7.85
C ASN A 95 -10.72 2.45 -7.20
N VAL A 96 -10.61 1.45 -6.35
CA VAL A 96 -9.47 1.24 -5.46
C VAL A 96 -8.76 -0.07 -5.77
N VAL A 97 -7.43 -0.03 -5.90
CA VAL A 97 -6.57 -1.22 -5.94
C VAL A 97 -5.69 -1.26 -4.68
N ILE A 98 -5.72 -2.38 -3.98
CA ILE A 98 -4.84 -2.65 -2.84
C ILE A 98 -3.95 -3.84 -3.17
N LEU A 99 -2.64 -3.66 -3.10
CA LEU A 99 -1.67 -4.74 -3.22
C LEU A 99 -1.12 -5.11 -1.85
N ALA A 100 -1.21 -6.40 -1.49
CA ALA A 100 -0.54 -6.99 -0.34
C ALA A 100 0.22 -8.23 -0.82
N LEU A 101 1.51 -8.09 -1.12
CA LEU A 101 2.27 -9.06 -1.88
C LEU A 101 3.58 -9.46 -1.17
N SER A 102 3.89 -10.75 -1.17
CA SER A 102 5.13 -11.29 -0.63
C SER A 102 6.36 -10.68 -1.29
N ASN A 103 6.28 -10.39 -2.59
CA ASN A 103 7.36 -9.76 -3.33
C ASN A 103 6.81 -8.58 -4.14
N LYS A 104 6.28 -8.80 -5.33
CA LYS A 104 5.79 -7.75 -6.24
C LYS A 104 4.61 -8.23 -7.09
N LEU A 105 3.91 -7.29 -7.72
CA LEU A 105 2.83 -7.60 -8.66
C LEU A 105 3.32 -8.37 -9.91
N GLY A 106 4.55 -8.13 -10.33
CA GLY A 106 5.04 -8.54 -11.63
C GLY A 106 4.87 -7.44 -12.68
N ARG A 107 5.34 -7.69 -13.91
CA ARG A 107 5.14 -6.75 -15.02
C ARG A 107 3.66 -6.70 -15.38
N PHE A 108 3.16 -5.48 -15.54
CA PHE A 108 1.78 -5.21 -15.90
C PHE A 108 1.75 -4.44 -17.23
N GLY A 109 1.39 -5.13 -18.29
CA GLY A 109 1.37 -4.58 -19.65
C GLY A 109 2.72 -3.99 -20.06
N MET A 110 2.69 -2.95 -20.87
CA MET A 110 3.87 -2.18 -21.33
C MET A 110 4.16 -0.96 -20.45
N GLN A 111 3.51 -0.83 -19.31
CA GLN A 111 3.61 0.34 -18.44
C GLN A 111 4.98 0.44 -17.76
N LYS A 112 5.49 1.65 -17.62
CA LYS A 112 6.74 1.96 -16.90
C LYS A 112 6.65 1.58 -15.42
N SER A 113 5.50 1.83 -14.77
CA SER A 113 5.22 1.41 -13.41
C SER A 113 3.71 1.22 -13.19
N PHE A 114 3.35 0.37 -12.23
CA PHE A 114 1.95 0.18 -11.85
C PHE A 114 1.32 1.45 -11.26
N ARG A 115 2.12 2.26 -10.56
CA ARG A 115 1.68 3.57 -10.06
C ARG A 115 1.28 4.50 -11.20
N THR A 116 2.09 4.55 -12.27
CA THR A 116 1.76 5.34 -13.48
C THR A 116 0.44 4.89 -14.07
N TYR A 117 0.26 3.57 -14.22
CA TYR A 117 -1.01 3.02 -14.69
C TYR A 117 -2.21 3.46 -13.84
N CYS A 118 -2.10 3.37 -12.51
CA CYS A 118 -3.17 3.80 -11.61
C CYS A 118 -3.48 5.29 -11.75
N ASN A 119 -2.46 6.14 -11.87
CA ASN A 119 -2.65 7.57 -12.08
C ASN A 119 -3.36 7.88 -13.40
N ASP A 120 -2.90 7.25 -14.50
CA ASP A 120 -3.46 7.46 -15.85
C ASP A 120 -4.93 7.02 -15.92
N ASN A 121 -5.29 5.96 -15.18
CA ASN A 121 -6.66 5.43 -15.09
C ASN A 121 -7.46 5.99 -13.91
N LYS A 122 -6.95 6.98 -13.18
CA LYS A 122 -7.61 7.61 -12.03
C LYS A 122 -8.01 6.60 -10.95
N LEU A 123 -7.19 5.57 -10.73
CA LEU A 123 -7.40 4.59 -9.66
C LEU A 123 -6.72 5.06 -8.38
N LYS A 124 -7.40 4.91 -7.26
CA LYS A 124 -6.77 5.03 -5.94
C LYS A 124 -5.93 3.77 -5.67
N PHE A 125 -4.76 3.96 -5.10
CA PHE A 125 -3.79 2.88 -5.01
C PHE A 125 -3.09 2.83 -3.64
N LEU A 126 -3.11 1.65 -3.02
CA LEU A 126 -2.36 1.35 -1.81
C LEU A 126 -1.53 0.08 -2.03
N SER A 127 -0.27 0.07 -1.62
CA SER A 127 0.57 -1.12 -1.77
C SER A 127 1.45 -1.41 -0.56
N ALA A 128 1.52 -2.68 -0.20
CA ALA A 128 2.52 -3.28 0.66
C ALA A 128 3.14 -4.46 -0.10
N THR A 129 4.40 -4.34 -0.48
CA THR A 129 5.16 -5.34 -1.25
C THR A 129 6.44 -5.71 -0.51
N GLY A 130 7.10 -6.82 -0.86
CA GLY A 130 8.28 -7.30 -0.14
C GLY A 130 7.95 -7.92 1.22
N LEU A 131 6.72 -8.33 1.45
CA LEU A 131 6.26 -8.84 2.75
C LEU A 131 6.85 -10.21 3.12
N ALA A 132 7.45 -10.94 2.14
CA ALA A 132 8.15 -12.20 2.41
C ALA A 132 9.39 -12.04 3.29
N ASP A 133 9.94 -10.84 3.39
CA ASP A 133 11.13 -10.54 4.17
C ASP A 133 10.78 -10.04 5.59
N VAL A 134 9.48 -9.90 5.89
CA VAL A 134 8.96 -9.50 7.20
C VAL A 134 8.43 -10.72 7.94
N ASN A 135 8.89 -10.92 9.18
CA ASN A 135 8.39 -12.03 10.01
C ASN A 135 6.88 -11.83 10.31
N PRO A 136 6.02 -12.84 10.06
CA PRO A 136 4.58 -12.77 10.35
C PRO A 136 4.24 -12.44 11.80
N SER A 137 5.12 -12.74 12.77
CA SER A 137 4.93 -12.35 14.16
C SER A 137 4.87 -10.83 14.35
N HIS A 138 5.43 -10.05 13.42
CA HIS A 138 5.39 -8.59 13.44
C HIS A 138 4.09 -8.01 12.86
N PHE A 139 3.05 -8.82 12.59
CA PHE A 139 1.78 -8.35 12.02
C PHE A 139 1.17 -7.18 12.82
N ASP A 140 1.14 -7.29 14.15
CA ASP A 140 0.55 -6.24 14.98
C ASP A 140 1.38 -4.94 14.95
N LEU A 141 2.71 -5.07 14.98
CA LEU A 141 3.63 -3.94 14.82
C LEU A 141 3.47 -3.27 13.44
N PHE A 142 3.32 -4.07 12.39
CA PHE A 142 3.09 -3.58 11.03
C PHE A 142 1.77 -2.78 10.95
N LEU A 143 0.69 -3.30 11.55
CA LEU A 143 -0.58 -2.59 11.60
C LEU A 143 -0.51 -1.31 12.45
N GLU A 144 0.25 -1.33 13.54
CA GLU A 144 0.47 -0.13 14.36
C GLU A 144 1.21 0.95 13.56
N ALA A 145 2.26 0.56 12.84
CA ALA A 145 3.00 1.48 11.96
C ALA A 145 2.14 2.09 10.84
N MET A 146 1.13 1.37 10.34
CA MET A 146 0.17 1.90 9.35
C MET A 146 -0.94 2.75 9.98
N ASN A 147 -1.20 2.61 11.28
CA ASN A 147 -2.33 3.24 11.97
C ASN A 147 -1.97 4.61 12.56
N LEU A 148 -1.29 5.41 11.80
CA LEU A 148 -0.74 6.70 12.18
C LEU A 148 -1.81 7.78 12.46
N ASN A 149 -1.37 8.86 13.10
CA ASN A 149 -2.13 10.11 13.15
C ASN A 149 -1.91 10.88 11.84
N TYR A 150 -2.72 10.58 10.82
CA TYR A 150 -2.62 11.17 9.49
C TYR A 150 -2.73 12.70 9.51
N SER A 151 -3.55 13.27 10.37
CA SER A 151 -3.70 14.73 10.49
C SER A 151 -2.41 15.39 10.99
N ARG A 152 -1.76 14.79 12.00
CA ARG A 152 -0.46 15.27 12.49
C ARG A 152 0.62 15.13 11.43
N MET A 153 0.69 13.98 10.76
CA MET A 153 1.65 13.71 9.70
C MET A 153 1.49 14.70 8.54
N LYS A 154 0.25 14.98 8.12
CA LYS A 154 -0.05 15.98 7.10
C LYS A 154 0.41 17.38 7.51
N LYS A 155 0.07 17.83 8.73
CA LYS A 155 0.50 19.13 9.23
C LYS A 155 2.02 19.29 9.23
N MET A 156 2.75 18.27 9.72
CA MET A 156 4.20 18.27 9.75
C MET A 156 4.80 18.24 8.34
N GLY A 157 4.36 17.32 7.49
CA GLY A 157 4.86 17.18 6.12
C GLY A 157 4.64 18.44 5.27
N MET A 158 3.47 19.06 5.36
CA MET A 158 3.19 20.31 4.66
C MET A 158 4.00 21.49 5.20
N SER A 159 4.27 21.52 6.52
CA SER A 159 5.16 22.54 7.10
C SER A 159 6.60 22.40 6.58
N ILE A 160 7.12 21.18 6.53
CA ILE A 160 8.46 20.91 5.97
C ILE A 160 8.49 21.26 4.49
N LYS A 161 7.49 20.78 3.70
CA LYS A 161 7.37 21.09 2.28
C LYS A 161 7.43 22.60 2.03
N LYS A 162 6.65 23.40 2.78
CA LYS A 162 6.62 24.86 2.63
C LYS A 162 8.00 25.52 2.87
N LYS A 163 8.82 24.95 3.74
CA LYS A 163 10.20 25.41 3.97
C LYS A 163 11.11 25.02 2.81
N TRP A 164 11.02 23.77 2.37
CA TRP A 164 11.87 23.25 1.30
C TRP A 164 11.55 23.87 -0.08
N ASP A 165 10.29 24.18 -0.36
CA ASP A 165 9.89 24.91 -1.60
C ASP A 165 10.51 26.31 -1.71
N LYS A 166 11.06 26.85 -0.61
CA LYS A 166 11.72 28.17 -0.55
C LYS A 166 13.23 28.08 -0.40
N ALA A 167 13.76 26.87 -0.23
CA ALA A 167 15.17 26.66 -0.03
C ALA A 167 15.92 26.65 -1.37
N ASN A 168 17.10 27.25 -1.41
CA ASN A 168 18.04 27.10 -2.51
C ASN A 168 19.01 25.95 -2.25
N GLU A 169 19.23 25.62 -0.97
CA GLU A 169 20.15 24.58 -0.54
C GLU A 169 19.55 23.80 0.64
N ILE A 170 19.79 22.50 0.67
CA ILE A 170 19.45 21.60 1.78
C ILE A 170 20.74 20.89 2.22
N ARG A 171 21.07 21.00 3.51
CA ARG A 171 22.15 20.25 4.13
C ARG A 171 21.58 19.17 5.04
N VAL A 172 22.06 17.94 4.88
CA VAL A 172 21.74 16.80 5.73
C VAL A 172 22.97 16.42 6.54
N LYS A 173 22.84 16.50 7.86
CA LYS A 173 23.89 16.13 8.82
C LYS A 173 23.38 15.13 9.84
N THR A 174 24.19 14.11 10.17
CA THR A 174 23.87 13.10 11.18
C THR A 174 25.09 12.89 12.10
N ASP A 175 24.83 12.41 13.31
CA ASP A 175 25.89 12.06 14.27
C ASP A 175 26.73 10.88 13.77
N ALA A 176 26.22 10.06 12.85
CA ALA A 176 26.94 8.96 12.20
C ALA A 176 27.95 9.42 11.13
N GLY A 177 28.16 10.76 10.95
CA GLY A 177 29.15 11.34 10.05
C GLY A 177 28.65 11.74 8.67
N THR A 178 27.33 11.61 8.36
CA THR A 178 26.79 12.16 7.11
C THR A 178 26.83 13.69 7.17
N ASP A 179 27.40 14.33 6.15
CA ASP A 179 27.36 15.78 5.94
C ASP A 179 27.28 16.06 4.43
N ILE A 180 26.08 16.21 3.91
CA ILE A 180 25.82 16.35 2.46
C ILE A 180 25.00 17.60 2.22
N THR A 181 25.36 18.35 1.18
CA THR A 181 24.67 19.56 0.74
C THR A 181 24.15 19.36 -0.68
N PHE A 182 22.90 19.75 -0.92
CA PHE A 182 22.23 19.67 -2.22
C PHE A 182 21.75 21.05 -2.64
N ASN A 183 22.03 21.44 -3.89
CA ASN A 183 21.34 22.57 -4.51
C ASN A 183 19.93 22.12 -4.93
N VAL A 184 18.90 22.89 -4.55
CA VAL A 184 17.49 22.60 -4.81
C VAL A 184 16.72 23.82 -5.35
N SER A 185 17.43 24.83 -5.88
CA SER A 185 16.88 26.13 -6.26
C SER A 185 15.67 26.03 -7.20
N ASP A 186 15.67 25.06 -8.12
CA ASP A 186 14.60 24.90 -9.13
C ASP A 186 13.71 23.68 -8.84
N MET A 187 13.78 23.13 -7.65
CA MET A 187 13.05 21.94 -7.27
C MET A 187 11.81 22.27 -6.42
N LYS A 188 10.75 21.47 -6.62
CA LYS A 188 9.57 21.49 -5.75
C LYS A 188 9.53 20.25 -4.89
N ALA A 189 9.38 20.43 -3.60
CA ALA A 189 9.29 19.33 -2.66
C ALA A 189 7.97 18.56 -2.83
N ILE A 190 8.03 17.24 -2.70
CA ILE A 190 6.86 16.36 -2.65
C ILE A 190 6.68 15.88 -1.22
N ALA A 191 5.49 16.11 -0.64
CA ALA A 191 5.16 15.61 0.69
C ALA A 191 4.36 14.31 0.58
N ASN A 192 5.01 13.17 0.89
CA ASN A 192 4.30 11.91 1.08
C ASN A 192 3.73 11.88 2.50
N ILE A 193 2.45 12.12 2.62
CA ILE A 193 1.73 12.31 3.89
C ILE A 193 0.71 11.22 4.19
N GLY A 194 0.80 10.08 3.50
CA GLY A 194 -0.08 8.93 3.70
C GLY A 194 -1.50 9.11 3.12
N GLU A 195 -1.71 10.07 2.22
CA GLU A 195 -2.92 10.21 1.42
C GLU A 195 -2.65 9.66 0.02
N TYR A 196 -3.48 8.71 -0.45
CA TYR A 196 -3.31 7.96 -1.70
C TYR A 196 -4.55 8.07 -2.60
N HIS A 197 -4.97 9.31 -2.86
CA HIS A 197 -6.17 9.62 -3.65
C HIS A 197 -5.91 10.76 -4.62
#